data_366ec7da4ed9b80ba33ae313f0830f2d
#
_entry.id   366ec7da4ed9b80ba33ae313f0830f2d
#
_cell.length_a   1.000
_cell.length_b   1.000
_cell.length_c   1.000
_cell.angle_alpha   90.00
_cell.angle_beta   90.00
_cell.angle_gamma   90.00
#
_symmetry.space_group_name_H-M   'P 1'
#
loop_
_entity.id
_entity.type
_entity.pdbx_description
1 polymer ?
#
loop_
_entity_poly.entity_id
_entity_poly.type
_entity_poly.pdbx_seq_one_letter_code
_entity_poly.pdbx_strand_id
1 'polypeptide(L)'
;MTVTSIASVTLVRFSPHDGDHVRTAELVECYREVFADTPWHEWLKCPQCQQYWGKKDGGVLVTTKFRHCGTPLVDFWSREQVVSDLYQEITPSASCWLALHASSVVGFCFGYAISVTDLEKKLAIRFSHKLAEDGGGVVAYQDEVGVLATFRGHKIAKAMFANRLEDFLADGLRTGIVRTREFPEPSQTFLWYTEKLGYKILARYPGDDGRVILSRELEGLKELLAS
;
A
#
# COMPACT_ATOMS: atom_id res chain seq x y z
N MET A 1 -28.87 11.55 -8.76
CA MET A 1 -27.47 11.29 -8.30
C MET A 1 -26.71 12.59 -8.46
N THR A 2 -26.42 13.25 -7.36
CA THR A 2 -25.68 14.53 -7.35
C THR A 2 -24.22 14.20 -7.55
N VAL A 3 -23.65 14.55 -8.69
CA VAL A 3 -22.19 14.48 -8.94
C VAL A 3 -21.57 15.56 -8.06
N THR A 4 -21.05 15.16 -6.91
CA THR A 4 -20.23 16.04 -6.08
C THR A 4 -18.89 16.20 -6.81
N SER A 5 -18.67 17.35 -7.42
CA SER A 5 -17.37 17.73 -7.97
C SER A 5 -16.38 17.67 -6.79
N ILE A 6 -15.44 16.71 -6.81
CA ILE A 6 -14.34 16.71 -5.85
C ILE A 6 -13.46 17.88 -6.22
N ALA A 7 -13.43 18.89 -5.35
CA ALA A 7 -12.50 20.00 -5.43
C ALA A 7 -11.06 19.45 -5.57
N SER A 8 -10.22 20.15 -6.29
CA SER A 8 -8.89 19.72 -6.74
C SER A 8 -8.07 19.01 -5.65
N VAL A 9 -7.64 17.78 -5.95
CA VAL A 9 -6.63 17.05 -5.17
C VAL A 9 -5.25 17.48 -5.66
N THR A 10 -4.38 17.86 -4.75
CA THR A 10 -2.99 18.21 -5.04
C THR A 10 -2.09 17.04 -4.65
N LEU A 11 -1.14 16.68 -5.51
CA LEU A 11 -0.11 15.68 -5.19
C LEU A 11 1.14 16.38 -4.70
N VAL A 12 1.70 15.91 -3.58
CA VAL A 12 2.94 16.42 -3.01
C VAL A 12 3.92 15.29 -2.72
N ARG A 13 5.20 15.51 -2.99
CA ARG A 13 6.25 14.62 -2.52
C ARG A 13 6.42 14.82 -1.01
N PHE A 14 6.67 13.73 -0.28
CA PHE A 14 6.71 13.75 1.18
C PHE A 14 7.83 12.85 1.72
N SER A 15 8.41 13.28 2.83
CA SER A 15 9.26 12.44 3.67
C SER A 15 8.98 12.74 5.14
N PRO A 16 8.79 11.74 6.00
CA PRO A 16 8.62 11.96 7.44
C PRO A 16 9.89 12.54 8.08
N HIS A 17 11.04 12.42 7.41
CA HIS A 17 12.34 12.96 7.87
C HIS A 17 12.48 14.46 7.66
N ASP A 18 11.58 15.11 6.91
CA ASP A 18 11.61 16.55 6.66
C ASP A 18 11.06 17.39 7.84
N GLY A 19 10.62 16.72 8.92
CA GLY A 19 10.17 17.39 10.15
C GLY A 19 8.72 17.90 10.09
N ASP A 20 7.95 17.58 9.06
CA ASP A 20 6.50 17.90 9.01
C ASP A 20 5.70 16.91 9.84
N HIS A 21 5.68 17.12 11.16
CA HIS A 21 4.97 16.25 12.09
C HIS A 21 3.45 16.29 11.91
N VAL A 22 2.89 17.40 11.43
CA VAL A 22 1.45 17.51 11.16
C VAL A 22 1.08 16.60 10.00
N ARG A 23 1.83 16.66 8.91
CA ARG A 23 1.60 15.82 7.75
C ARG A 23 1.85 14.35 8.03
N THR A 24 2.87 14.05 8.84
CA THR A 24 3.12 12.68 9.31
C THR A 24 1.93 12.14 10.09
N ALA A 25 1.37 12.91 11.03
CA ALA A 25 0.20 12.51 11.78
C ALA A 25 -1.04 12.29 10.89
N GLU A 26 -1.28 13.15 9.91
CA GLU A 26 -2.37 12.98 8.94
C GLU A 26 -2.18 11.74 8.07
N LEU A 27 -0.95 11.43 7.64
CA LEU A 27 -0.63 10.21 6.90
C LEU A 27 -0.92 8.97 7.75
N VAL A 28 -0.54 8.97 9.03
CA VAL A 28 -0.83 7.86 9.96
C VAL A 28 -2.34 7.61 10.05
N GLU A 29 -3.15 8.66 10.21
CA GLU A 29 -4.61 8.48 10.27
C GLU A 29 -5.19 8.01 8.94
N CYS A 30 -4.72 8.55 7.81
CA CYS A 30 -5.12 8.10 6.48
C CYS A 30 -4.77 6.62 6.26
N TYR A 31 -3.56 6.19 6.64
CA TYR A 31 -3.10 4.81 6.57
C TYR A 31 -4.03 3.87 7.35
N ARG A 32 -4.24 4.17 8.62
CA ARG A 32 -5.11 3.38 9.51
C ARG A 32 -6.55 3.29 8.98
N GLU A 33 -7.09 4.39 8.44
CA GLU A 33 -8.43 4.43 7.86
C GLU A 33 -8.54 3.57 6.60
N VAL A 34 -7.55 3.64 5.69
CA VAL A 34 -7.51 2.86 4.45
C VAL A 34 -7.49 1.36 4.75
N PHE A 35 -6.66 0.93 5.70
CA PHE A 35 -6.53 -0.49 6.03
C PHE A 35 -7.66 -1.03 6.93
N ALA A 36 -8.33 -0.16 7.68
CA ALA A 36 -9.50 -0.55 8.47
C ALA A 36 -10.73 -0.93 7.61
N ASP A 37 -10.75 -0.52 6.35
CA ASP A 37 -11.86 -0.73 5.41
C ASP A 37 -11.58 -1.90 4.43
N THR A 38 -12.51 -2.12 3.52
CA THR A 38 -12.39 -3.10 2.42
C THR A 38 -11.21 -2.75 1.51
N PRO A 39 -10.40 -3.74 1.08
CA PRO A 39 -10.52 -5.19 1.29
C PRO A 39 -9.74 -5.76 2.47
N TRP A 40 -9.01 -4.92 3.24
CA TRP A 40 -8.07 -5.38 4.26
C TRP A 40 -8.75 -5.77 5.57
N HIS A 41 -9.72 -4.96 6.01
CA HIS A 41 -10.46 -5.17 7.26
C HIS A 41 -9.59 -5.15 8.52
N GLU A 42 -8.51 -4.42 8.51
CA GLU A 42 -7.49 -4.35 9.56
C GLU A 42 -7.77 -3.19 10.51
N TRP A 43 -8.96 -3.16 11.12
CA TRP A 43 -9.35 -2.13 12.10
C TRP A 43 -8.98 -2.49 13.53
N LEU A 44 -9.52 -3.60 14.03
CA LEU A 44 -9.27 -4.06 15.40
C LEU A 44 -8.85 -5.53 15.38
N LYS A 45 -8.03 -5.93 16.36
CA LYS A 45 -7.62 -7.33 16.54
C LYS A 45 -7.71 -7.77 17.99
N CYS A 46 -7.90 -9.07 18.18
CA CYS A 46 -7.76 -9.71 19.47
C CYS A 46 -6.27 -9.90 19.81
N PRO A 47 -5.76 -9.36 20.92
CA PRO A 47 -4.35 -9.54 21.27
C PRO A 47 -3.99 -10.99 21.60
N GLN A 48 -4.97 -11.85 21.94
CA GLN A 48 -4.75 -13.22 22.33
C GLN A 48 -4.70 -14.19 21.15
N CYS A 49 -5.68 -14.14 20.22
CA CYS A 49 -5.77 -15.10 19.11
C CYS A 49 -5.46 -14.48 17.74
N GLN A 50 -5.16 -13.18 17.69
CA GLN A 50 -4.84 -12.42 16.47
C GLN A 50 -5.98 -12.34 15.44
N GLN A 51 -7.17 -12.87 15.72
CA GLN A 51 -8.34 -12.62 14.88
C GLN A 51 -8.61 -11.13 14.80
N TYR A 52 -8.97 -10.63 13.60
CA TYR A 52 -9.17 -9.21 13.34
C TYR A 52 -10.49 -8.93 12.62
N TRP A 53 -10.93 -7.68 12.68
CA TRP A 53 -12.20 -7.19 12.16
C TRP A 53 -12.02 -5.85 11.47
N GLY A 54 -12.80 -5.65 10.40
CA GLY A 54 -12.90 -4.38 9.70
C GLY A 54 -13.99 -3.47 10.27
N LYS A 55 -14.05 -2.25 9.80
CA LYS A 55 -15.11 -1.28 10.18
C LYS A 55 -16.53 -1.78 9.87
N LYS A 56 -16.71 -2.57 8.81
CA LYS A 56 -17.99 -3.20 8.48
C LYS A 56 -18.55 -4.06 9.60
N ASP A 57 -17.69 -4.59 10.46
CA ASP A 57 -18.06 -5.49 11.56
C ASP A 57 -18.44 -4.75 12.84
N GLY A 58 -18.39 -3.40 12.82
CA GLY A 58 -18.63 -2.55 14.00
C GLY A 58 -19.94 -2.82 14.70
N GLY A 59 -21.02 -3.10 13.96
CA GLY A 59 -22.33 -3.46 14.54
C GLY A 59 -22.29 -4.73 15.40
N VAL A 60 -21.54 -5.74 14.96
CA VAL A 60 -21.35 -7.00 15.71
C VAL A 60 -20.46 -6.74 16.94
N LEU A 61 -19.41 -5.95 16.78
CA LEU A 61 -18.47 -5.65 17.85
C LEU A 61 -19.09 -4.86 19.00
N VAL A 62 -20.08 -4.02 18.72
CA VAL A 62 -20.85 -3.33 19.77
C VAL A 62 -21.54 -4.33 20.70
N THR A 63 -22.12 -5.41 20.17
CA THR A 63 -22.82 -6.43 20.97
C THR A 63 -21.88 -7.18 21.91
N THR A 64 -20.62 -7.35 21.51
CA THR A 64 -19.57 -7.96 22.33
C THR A 64 -18.80 -6.96 23.20
N LYS A 65 -19.22 -5.67 23.20
CA LYS A 65 -18.53 -4.56 23.88
C LYS A 65 -17.05 -4.47 23.47
N PHE A 66 -16.76 -4.72 22.18
CA PHE A 66 -15.40 -4.75 21.62
C PHE A 66 -14.45 -5.69 22.38
N ARG A 67 -14.94 -6.90 22.74
CA ARG A 67 -14.15 -7.93 23.42
C ARG A 67 -14.17 -9.25 22.63
N HIS A 68 -13.05 -9.96 22.69
CA HIS A 68 -12.93 -11.32 22.16
C HIS A 68 -11.95 -12.11 23.03
N CYS A 69 -12.12 -13.44 23.14
CA CYS A 69 -11.31 -14.29 24.05
C CYS A 69 -11.22 -13.72 25.49
N GLY A 70 -12.27 -13.05 25.99
CA GLY A 70 -12.27 -12.43 27.30
C GLY A 70 -11.45 -11.13 27.43
N THR A 71 -10.76 -10.67 26.38
CA THR A 71 -9.92 -9.46 26.38
C THR A 71 -10.52 -8.35 25.52
N PRO A 72 -10.27 -7.06 25.84
CA PRO A 72 -10.59 -5.97 24.94
C PRO A 72 -9.84 -6.13 23.60
N LEU A 73 -10.49 -5.74 22.50
CA LEU A 73 -9.82 -5.59 21.22
C LEU A 73 -8.89 -4.37 21.25
N VAL A 74 -7.82 -4.46 20.48
CA VAL A 74 -6.85 -3.37 20.29
C VAL A 74 -6.82 -2.95 18.83
N ASP A 75 -6.30 -1.77 18.54
CA ASP A 75 -6.05 -1.33 17.17
C ASP A 75 -5.22 -2.38 16.44
N PHE A 76 -5.58 -2.72 15.20
CA PHE A 76 -4.76 -3.59 14.37
C PHE A 76 -3.42 -2.91 14.07
N TRP A 77 -3.48 -1.65 13.64
CA TRP A 77 -2.36 -0.75 13.44
C TRP A 77 -2.38 0.33 14.52
N SER A 78 -1.57 0.21 15.57
CA SER A 78 -1.42 1.31 16.53
C SER A 78 -0.73 2.49 15.88
N ARG A 79 -0.98 3.71 16.39
CA ARG A 79 -0.33 4.91 15.84
C ARG A 79 1.19 4.82 15.92
N GLU A 80 1.69 4.35 17.04
CA GLU A 80 3.12 4.20 17.32
C GLU A 80 3.76 3.22 16.33
N GLN A 81 3.07 2.10 16.04
CA GLN A 81 3.55 1.13 15.07
C GLN A 81 3.61 1.75 13.68
N VAL A 82 2.53 2.39 13.22
CA VAL A 82 2.49 3.01 11.88
C VAL A 82 3.55 4.10 11.76
N VAL A 83 3.74 4.96 12.77
CA VAL A 83 4.81 5.97 12.78
C VAL A 83 6.16 5.29 12.61
N SER A 84 6.45 4.26 13.40
CA SER A 84 7.72 3.52 13.33
C SER A 84 7.96 2.94 11.95
N ASP A 85 6.94 2.29 11.36
CA ASP A 85 7.03 1.65 10.04
C ASP A 85 7.25 2.70 8.95
N LEU A 86 6.51 3.82 8.96
CA LEU A 86 6.67 4.90 8.00
C LEU A 86 8.09 5.51 8.02
N TYR A 87 8.66 5.72 9.21
CA TYR A 87 10.04 6.21 9.32
C TYR A 87 11.10 5.21 8.85
N GLN A 88 10.83 3.91 8.98
CA GLN A 88 11.74 2.87 8.49
C GLN A 88 11.64 2.66 6.98
N GLU A 89 10.45 2.77 6.41
CA GLU A 89 10.18 2.44 5.00
C GLU A 89 10.33 3.66 4.08
N ILE A 90 9.87 4.82 4.52
CA ILE A 90 10.00 6.07 3.76
C ILE A 90 11.31 6.74 4.13
N THR A 91 12.43 6.13 3.73
CA THR A 91 13.76 6.73 3.86
C THR A 91 13.89 7.98 2.99
N PRO A 92 14.90 8.84 3.18
CA PRO A 92 15.10 10.03 2.34
C PRO A 92 15.22 9.74 0.83
N SER A 93 15.63 8.51 0.45
CA SER A 93 15.70 8.07 -0.95
C SER A 93 14.43 7.38 -1.45
N ALA A 94 13.42 7.17 -0.59
CA ALA A 94 12.17 6.56 -1.02
C ALA A 94 11.34 7.53 -1.86
N SER A 95 10.59 6.99 -2.82
CA SER A 95 9.53 7.74 -3.49
C SER A 95 8.26 7.67 -2.65
N CYS A 96 7.84 8.79 -2.08
CA CYS A 96 6.58 8.89 -1.36
C CYS A 96 5.78 10.09 -1.86
N TRP A 97 4.53 9.84 -2.24
CA TRP A 97 3.59 10.84 -2.73
C TRP A 97 2.32 10.82 -1.92
N LEU A 98 1.86 11.97 -1.49
CA LEU A 98 0.60 12.17 -0.80
C LEU A 98 -0.39 12.89 -1.71
N ALA A 99 -1.65 12.51 -1.62
CA ALA A 99 -2.77 13.20 -2.19
C ALA A 99 -3.46 14.04 -1.12
N LEU A 100 -3.54 15.35 -1.35
CA LEU A 100 -4.12 16.31 -0.42
C LEU A 100 -5.42 16.87 -0.96
N HIS A 101 -6.47 16.88 -0.13
CA HIS A 101 -7.71 17.58 -0.37
C HIS A 101 -7.99 18.55 0.78
N ALA A 102 -8.19 19.83 0.48
CA ALA A 102 -8.34 20.88 1.48
C ALA A 102 -7.25 20.82 2.58
N SER A 103 -6.01 20.55 2.17
CA SER A 103 -4.81 20.40 3.02
C SER A 103 -4.75 19.12 3.87
N SER A 104 -5.75 18.23 3.84
CA SER A 104 -5.71 16.94 4.56
C SER A 104 -5.24 15.81 3.66
N VAL A 105 -4.54 14.83 4.20
CA VAL A 105 -4.10 13.63 3.47
C VAL A 105 -5.30 12.72 3.20
N VAL A 106 -5.58 12.46 1.92
CA VAL A 106 -6.67 11.60 1.46
C VAL A 106 -6.18 10.35 0.71
N GLY A 107 -4.88 10.27 0.46
CA GLY A 107 -4.24 9.11 -0.14
C GLY A 107 -2.73 9.20 -0.06
N PHE A 108 -2.09 8.05 -0.21
CA PHE A 108 -0.65 7.90 -0.15
C PHE A 108 -0.17 6.83 -1.12
N CYS A 109 1.08 6.95 -1.53
CA CYS A 109 1.73 5.98 -2.41
C CYS A 109 3.23 6.04 -2.15
N PHE A 110 3.84 4.96 -1.64
CA PHE A 110 5.28 4.93 -1.44
C PHE A 110 5.93 3.62 -1.84
N GLY A 111 7.23 3.69 -2.03
CA GLY A 111 8.07 2.56 -2.36
C GLY A 111 9.53 3.01 -2.45
N TYR A 112 10.43 2.08 -2.62
CA TYR A 112 11.87 2.32 -2.54
C TYR A 112 12.69 1.29 -3.31
N ALA A 113 13.93 1.64 -3.59
CA ALA A 113 14.92 0.73 -4.10
C ALA A 113 15.37 -0.25 -3.00
N ILE A 114 15.41 -1.55 -3.30
CA ILE A 114 15.83 -2.58 -2.35
C ILE A 114 16.55 -3.72 -3.09
N SER A 115 17.56 -4.31 -2.46
CA SER A 115 18.16 -5.52 -3.02
C SER A 115 17.15 -6.67 -3.04
N VAL A 116 17.18 -7.50 -4.09
CA VAL A 116 16.31 -8.68 -4.18
C VAL A 116 16.46 -9.57 -2.96
N THR A 117 17.69 -9.76 -2.48
CA THR A 117 17.98 -10.57 -1.28
C THR A 117 17.32 -10.03 -0.01
N ASP A 118 17.35 -8.70 0.18
CA ASP A 118 16.73 -8.09 1.36
C ASP A 118 15.22 -8.05 1.24
N LEU A 119 14.69 -7.88 0.02
CA LEU A 119 13.25 -7.97 -0.24
C LEU A 119 12.73 -9.39 0.03
N GLU A 120 13.45 -10.45 -0.38
CA GLU A 120 13.09 -11.82 -0.06
C GLU A 120 13.08 -12.07 1.46
N LYS A 121 14.04 -11.51 2.20
CA LYS A 121 14.04 -11.57 3.68
C LYS A 121 12.83 -10.82 4.27
N LYS A 122 12.60 -9.56 3.83
CA LYS A 122 11.46 -8.74 4.28
C LYS A 122 10.13 -9.46 4.03
N LEU A 123 9.97 -10.05 2.87
CA LEU A 123 8.73 -10.70 2.46
C LEU A 123 8.62 -12.17 2.89
N ALA A 124 9.69 -12.75 3.44
CA ALA A 124 9.79 -14.16 3.85
C ALA A 124 9.41 -15.14 2.71
N ILE A 125 9.78 -14.82 1.46
CA ILE A 125 9.52 -15.66 0.29
C ILE A 125 10.66 -15.56 -0.72
N ARG A 126 11.03 -16.68 -1.37
CA ARG A 126 12.05 -16.74 -2.40
C ARG A 126 11.47 -16.60 -3.79
N PHE A 127 12.03 -15.70 -4.61
CA PHE A 127 11.61 -15.48 -5.99
C PHE A 127 12.75 -15.03 -6.94
N SER A 128 13.94 -14.76 -6.43
CA SER A 128 15.10 -14.30 -7.21
C SER A 128 15.42 -15.19 -8.41
N HIS A 129 15.26 -16.50 -8.27
CA HIS A 129 15.48 -17.49 -9.34
C HIS A 129 14.53 -17.36 -10.53
N LYS A 130 13.50 -16.53 -10.43
CA LYS A 130 12.51 -16.26 -11.49
C LYS A 130 12.68 -14.90 -12.14
N LEU A 131 13.56 -14.06 -11.60
CA LEU A 131 13.92 -12.78 -12.21
C LEU A 131 14.95 -13.03 -13.31
N ALA A 132 14.91 -12.21 -14.37
CA ALA A 132 15.93 -12.26 -15.41
C ALA A 132 17.32 -11.98 -14.81
N GLU A 133 18.38 -12.59 -15.35
CA GLU A 133 19.76 -12.47 -14.83
C GLU A 133 20.27 -11.02 -14.81
N ASP A 134 19.77 -10.19 -15.72
CA ASP A 134 20.05 -8.76 -15.84
C ASP A 134 19.11 -7.88 -15.02
N GLY A 135 18.15 -8.46 -14.31
CA GLY A 135 17.25 -7.78 -13.37
C GLY A 135 17.95 -7.15 -12.15
N GLY A 136 19.26 -6.94 -12.27
CA GLY A 136 20.20 -6.27 -11.38
C GLY A 136 19.81 -6.37 -9.91
N GLY A 137 20.65 -6.83 -9.04
CA GLY A 137 20.38 -7.13 -7.63
C GLY A 137 19.51 -6.12 -6.83
N VAL A 138 19.02 -5.02 -7.45
CA VAL A 138 18.16 -3.98 -6.87
C VAL A 138 16.88 -3.82 -7.70
N VAL A 139 15.73 -3.77 -7.02
CA VAL A 139 14.41 -3.61 -7.63
C VAL A 139 13.64 -2.46 -6.99
N ALA A 140 12.65 -1.93 -7.71
CA ALA A 140 11.69 -0.96 -7.19
C ALA A 140 10.58 -1.70 -6.43
N TYR A 141 10.65 -1.74 -5.11
CA TYR A 141 9.57 -2.30 -4.32
C TYR A 141 8.47 -1.25 -4.12
N GLN A 142 7.30 -1.56 -4.64
CA GLN A 142 6.11 -0.71 -4.56
C GLN A 142 5.32 -1.15 -3.33
N ASP A 143 5.71 -0.62 -2.18
CA ASP A 143 5.25 -1.14 -0.90
C ASP A 143 3.76 -0.88 -0.70
N GLU A 144 3.35 0.39 -0.64
CA GLU A 144 1.98 0.72 -0.33
C GLU A 144 1.37 1.74 -1.32
N VAL A 145 0.07 1.60 -1.52
CA VAL A 145 -0.79 2.59 -2.16
C VAL A 145 -2.18 2.53 -1.54
N GLY A 146 -2.67 3.68 -1.06
CA GLY A 146 -3.98 3.77 -0.44
C GLY A 146 -4.68 5.08 -0.77
N VAL A 147 -6.01 5.02 -0.86
CA VAL A 147 -6.89 6.19 -1.03
C VAL A 147 -8.12 5.97 -0.17
N LEU A 148 -8.51 6.97 0.62
CA LEU A 148 -9.72 6.95 1.44
C LEU A 148 -10.94 6.59 0.58
N ALA A 149 -11.86 5.79 1.12
CA ALA A 149 -13.00 5.24 0.38
C ALA A 149 -13.82 6.32 -0.36
N THR A 150 -14.04 7.46 0.28
CA THR A 150 -14.78 8.61 -0.28
C THR A 150 -14.10 9.29 -1.47
N PHE A 151 -12.80 9.04 -1.68
CA PHE A 151 -11.99 9.60 -2.76
C PHE A 151 -11.60 8.57 -3.83
N ARG A 152 -12.05 7.32 -3.70
CA ARG A 152 -11.81 6.27 -4.72
C ARG A 152 -12.59 6.57 -6.00
N GLY A 153 -12.13 6.00 -7.12
CA GLY A 153 -12.77 6.22 -8.44
C GLY A 153 -12.34 7.51 -9.16
N HIS A 154 -11.54 8.38 -8.53
CA HIS A 154 -11.11 9.67 -9.08
C HIS A 154 -9.68 9.66 -9.67
N LYS A 155 -9.14 8.48 -9.97
CA LYS A 155 -7.80 8.28 -10.55
C LYS A 155 -6.63 8.78 -9.67
N ILE A 156 -6.86 9.07 -8.38
CA ILE A 156 -5.84 9.58 -7.45
C ILE A 156 -4.68 8.57 -7.30
N ALA A 157 -5.00 7.29 -7.06
CA ALA A 157 -3.98 6.24 -6.98
C ALA A 157 -3.15 6.14 -8.27
N LYS A 158 -3.80 6.25 -9.45
CA LYS A 158 -3.14 6.25 -10.76
C LYS A 158 -2.14 7.40 -10.88
N ALA A 159 -2.54 8.60 -10.46
CA ALA A 159 -1.69 9.79 -10.53
C ALA A 159 -0.49 9.72 -9.58
N MET A 160 -0.68 9.29 -8.33
CA MET A 160 0.42 9.07 -7.38
C MET A 160 1.38 7.99 -7.87
N PHE A 161 0.84 6.89 -8.42
CA PHE A 161 1.64 5.81 -8.98
C PHE A 161 2.50 6.30 -10.15
N ALA A 162 1.96 7.16 -11.03
CA ALA A 162 2.71 7.73 -12.16
C ALA A 162 3.93 8.51 -11.67
N ASN A 163 3.75 9.36 -10.64
CA ASN A 163 4.86 10.11 -10.05
C ASN A 163 5.92 9.19 -9.41
N ARG A 164 5.48 8.16 -8.65
CA ARG A 164 6.40 7.16 -8.08
C ARG A 164 7.17 6.39 -9.17
N LEU A 165 6.50 6.05 -10.27
CA LEU A 165 7.14 5.40 -11.40
C LEU A 165 8.20 6.31 -12.03
N GLU A 166 7.94 7.61 -12.15
CA GLU A 166 8.92 8.58 -12.65
C GLU A 166 10.15 8.65 -11.76
N ASP A 167 9.97 8.68 -10.44
CA ASP A 167 11.07 8.66 -9.48
C ASP A 167 11.91 7.38 -9.67
N PHE A 168 11.29 6.20 -9.73
CA PHE A 168 12.01 4.92 -9.92
C PHE A 168 12.80 4.86 -11.23
N LEU A 169 12.21 5.33 -12.33
CA LEU A 169 12.90 5.38 -13.61
C LEU A 169 14.06 6.39 -13.62
N ALA A 170 13.91 7.52 -12.94
CA ALA A 170 14.98 8.50 -12.76
C ALA A 170 16.15 7.94 -11.96
N ASP A 171 15.87 7.07 -10.97
CA ASP A 171 16.85 6.33 -10.18
C ASP A 171 17.47 5.13 -10.92
N GLY A 172 17.09 4.91 -12.20
CA GLY A 172 17.60 3.81 -13.04
C GLY A 172 17.05 2.44 -12.70
N LEU A 173 15.99 2.36 -11.89
CA LEU A 173 15.34 1.09 -11.56
C LEU A 173 14.53 0.57 -12.74
N ARG A 174 14.69 -0.71 -13.06
CA ARG A 174 14.06 -1.34 -14.21
C ARG A 174 12.93 -2.28 -13.88
N THR A 175 13.03 -3.01 -12.77
CA THR A 175 12.06 -4.02 -12.38
C THR A 175 11.24 -3.57 -11.17
N GLY A 176 9.92 -3.52 -11.32
CA GLY A 176 8.98 -3.24 -10.25
C GLY A 176 8.46 -4.52 -9.62
N ILE A 177 8.47 -4.57 -8.29
CA ILE A 177 7.91 -5.65 -7.48
C ILE A 177 6.81 -5.09 -6.59
N VAL A 178 5.69 -5.83 -6.46
CA VAL A 178 4.61 -5.50 -5.55
C VAL A 178 4.08 -6.77 -4.89
N ARG A 179 3.70 -6.66 -3.62
CA ARG A 179 2.95 -7.70 -2.90
C ARG A 179 1.49 -7.32 -2.85
N THR A 180 0.61 -8.26 -3.19
CA THR A 180 -0.84 -8.06 -3.13
C THR A 180 -1.56 -9.38 -2.84
N ARG A 181 -2.89 -9.39 -2.94
CA ARG A 181 -3.72 -10.58 -2.66
C ARG A 181 -4.57 -10.95 -3.87
N GLU A 182 -4.48 -12.23 -4.28
CA GLU A 182 -5.21 -12.82 -5.40
C GLU A 182 -6.57 -13.41 -4.97
N PHE A 183 -6.65 -14.04 -3.78
CA PHE A 183 -7.88 -14.69 -3.28
C PHE A 183 -8.01 -14.56 -1.74
N PRO A 184 -9.16 -14.85 -1.10
CA PRO A 184 -10.36 -15.50 -1.66
C PRO A 184 -11.09 -14.66 -2.71
N GLU A 185 -10.96 -13.33 -2.67
CA GLU A 185 -11.41 -12.41 -3.72
C GLU A 185 -10.23 -11.56 -4.16
N PRO A 186 -10.01 -11.40 -5.49
CA PRO A 186 -8.92 -10.55 -5.98
C PRO A 186 -9.07 -9.14 -5.45
N SER A 187 -8.03 -8.60 -4.84
CA SER A 187 -8.05 -7.19 -4.43
C SER A 187 -8.13 -6.29 -5.66
N GLN A 188 -8.73 -5.09 -5.52
CA GLN A 188 -8.73 -4.11 -6.60
C GLN A 188 -7.29 -3.76 -7.04
N THR A 189 -6.35 -3.78 -6.11
CA THR A 189 -4.93 -3.60 -6.39
C THR A 189 -4.40 -4.72 -7.27
N PHE A 190 -4.72 -5.99 -6.96
CA PHE A 190 -4.33 -7.13 -7.79
C PHE A 190 -4.83 -6.99 -9.22
N LEU A 191 -6.14 -6.74 -9.41
CA LEU A 191 -6.75 -6.57 -10.73
C LEU A 191 -6.14 -5.39 -11.49
N TRP A 192 -5.89 -4.27 -10.80
CA TRP A 192 -5.26 -3.12 -11.42
C TRP A 192 -3.85 -3.41 -11.91
N TYR A 193 -3.02 -4.03 -11.09
CA TYR A 193 -1.65 -4.40 -11.48
C TYR A 193 -1.63 -5.43 -12.60
N THR A 194 -2.45 -6.47 -12.54
CA THR A 194 -2.41 -7.55 -13.53
C THR A 194 -3.12 -7.18 -14.84
N GLU A 195 -4.35 -6.66 -14.78
CA GLU A 195 -5.15 -6.41 -15.96
C GLU A 195 -4.85 -5.07 -16.65
N LYS A 196 -4.55 -4.02 -15.85
CA LYS A 196 -4.30 -2.68 -16.42
C LYS A 196 -2.84 -2.37 -16.60
N LEU A 197 -1.99 -2.78 -15.67
CA LEU A 197 -0.56 -2.49 -15.71
C LEU A 197 0.29 -3.66 -16.21
N GLY A 198 -0.31 -4.84 -16.49
CA GLY A 198 0.37 -5.98 -17.10
C GLY A 198 1.45 -6.64 -16.23
N TYR A 199 1.35 -6.50 -14.91
CA TYR A 199 2.21 -7.25 -13.98
C TYR A 199 1.91 -8.74 -14.05
N LYS A 200 2.92 -9.55 -13.85
CA LYS A 200 2.82 -11.01 -13.85
C LYS A 200 3.09 -11.56 -12.46
N ILE A 201 2.44 -12.68 -12.13
CA ILE A 201 2.69 -13.37 -10.86
C ILE A 201 4.09 -13.97 -10.91
N LEU A 202 4.95 -13.50 -10.02
CA LEU A 202 6.31 -13.98 -9.84
C LEU A 202 6.36 -15.13 -8.82
N ALA A 203 5.65 -14.98 -7.70
CA ALA A 203 5.57 -16.01 -6.65
C ALA A 203 4.24 -15.96 -5.92
N ARG A 204 3.84 -17.11 -5.34
CA ARG A 204 2.71 -17.25 -4.42
C ARG A 204 3.22 -17.71 -3.07
N TYR A 205 2.68 -17.13 -2.00
CA TYR A 205 3.00 -17.59 -0.66
C TYR A 205 2.49 -19.02 -0.45
N PRO A 206 3.22 -19.86 0.26
CA PRO A 206 2.71 -21.16 0.66
C PRO A 206 1.56 -20.97 1.65
N GLY A 207 0.44 -21.66 1.42
CA GLY A 207 -0.77 -21.56 2.24
C GLY A 207 -1.92 -20.82 1.55
N ASP A 208 -3.05 -20.69 2.24
CA ASP A 208 -4.31 -20.23 1.69
C ASP A 208 -4.62 -18.75 1.96
N ASP A 209 -3.63 -17.91 2.22
CA ASP A 209 -3.85 -16.50 2.50
C ASP A 209 -3.99 -15.62 1.24
N GLY A 210 -3.77 -16.21 0.07
CA GLY A 210 -3.92 -15.57 -1.23
C GLY A 210 -2.86 -14.51 -1.56
N ARG A 211 -1.84 -14.33 -0.73
CA ARG A 211 -0.77 -13.36 -1.01
C ARG A 211 0.10 -13.81 -2.17
N VAL A 212 0.41 -12.84 -3.04
CA VAL A 212 1.26 -13.05 -4.22
C VAL A 212 2.26 -11.91 -4.38
N ILE A 213 3.38 -12.24 -5.01
CA ILE A 213 4.35 -11.28 -5.49
C ILE A 213 4.15 -11.13 -6.99
N LEU A 214 3.99 -9.90 -7.43
CA LEU A 214 3.91 -9.56 -8.86
C LEU A 214 5.18 -8.82 -9.27
N SER A 215 5.56 -8.97 -10.54
CA SER A 215 6.68 -8.24 -11.12
C SER A 215 6.36 -7.74 -12.52
N ARG A 216 7.05 -6.67 -12.91
CA ARG A 216 7.04 -6.12 -14.27
C ARG A 216 8.28 -5.27 -14.52
N GLU A 217 8.75 -5.26 -15.77
CA GLU A 217 9.66 -4.23 -16.27
C GLU A 217 8.94 -2.87 -16.27
N LEU A 218 9.59 -1.84 -15.69
CA LEU A 218 9.00 -0.51 -15.54
C LEU A 218 8.99 0.29 -16.84
N GLU A 219 9.88 -0.05 -17.77
CA GLU A 219 9.91 0.56 -19.08
C GLU A 219 8.58 0.32 -19.84
N GLY A 220 8.07 1.33 -20.52
CA GLY A 220 6.78 1.27 -21.22
C GLY A 220 5.54 1.40 -20.33
N LEU A 221 5.68 1.50 -19.00
CA LEU A 221 4.52 1.75 -18.13
C LEU A 221 3.94 3.17 -18.25
N LYS A 222 4.76 4.16 -18.62
CA LYS A 222 4.30 5.55 -18.83
C LYS A 222 3.23 5.65 -19.90
N GLU A 223 3.38 4.93 -21.01
CA GLU A 223 2.42 4.92 -22.11
C GLU A 223 1.07 4.32 -21.68
N LEU A 224 1.11 3.25 -20.86
CA LEU A 224 -0.11 2.63 -20.31
C LEU A 224 -0.82 3.53 -19.30
N LEU A 225 -0.09 4.40 -18.61
CA LEU A 225 -0.67 5.33 -17.65
C LEU A 225 -1.24 6.57 -18.35
N ALA A 226 -0.78 6.91 -19.55
CA ALA A 226 -1.29 8.04 -20.34
C ALA A 226 -2.63 7.71 -21.04
N SER A 227 -2.92 6.44 -21.29
CA SER A 227 -4.19 5.95 -21.87
C SER A 227 -5.28 5.82 -20.81
#